data_d1e91db01644e7e9034037f77364fd8e
#
_entry.id   d1e91db01644e7e9034037f77364fd8e
#
_cell.length_a   1.000
_cell.length_b   1.000
_cell.length_c   1.000
_cell.angle_alpha   90.00
_cell.angle_beta   90.00
_cell.angle_gamma   90.00
#
_symmetry.space_group_name_H-M   'P 1'
#
loop_
_entity.id
_entity.type
_entity.pdbx_description
1 polymer ?
#
loop_
_entity_poly.entity_id
_entity_poly.type
_entity_poly.pdbx_seq_one_letter_code
_entity_poly.pdbx_strand_id
1 'polypeptide(L)'
;MNFASLPYPPAAPAPQAALPAHYQAVRAQSVALVQPLLPEDTVVQPSLDVSPPKWHLAHTTWFWETMLLQRFAPGYEVYDPQYAYLFNSYYNSLGSRVNRADRGTLSRPPLADVYRYRAYVDEHMAALLARLPELPAAATELVELGLHHEQQHQELLATDIKYILSTNPLAPGYLENLELGMRTEELLSSNSSFLIPNSSLSEATWLPVPGGIYAIGHQQGGFSFDNELPVHEVLVAPFELQNRLVTNGDFLQFVEAGGYRQFQFWLGEGWDLVSREGWAAPLYWSQTAEGQWLRYGPTGLAPLNLAAPASHISFYEADAYAQWAGARLPTEAEWETAARYFGATPEGGNWLESGHFDPLPLPTDADPTQCHQLLGDCWEWTYSAYHPYPGYQRAAGPLGEYNGKFMVNQLVLRGGSCATPESHIRLTYRNFFHADKRWQFTGLRLAR
;
A
#
# COMPACT_ATOMS: atom_id res chain seq x y z
N MET A 1 13.04 3.40 38.09
CA MET A 1 12.06 2.77 37.21
C MET A 1 12.86 2.21 36.04
N ASN A 2 12.90 0.88 35.89
CA ASN A 2 13.65 0.24 34.79
C ASN A 2 12.88 0.41 33.51
N PHE A 3 13.46 1.16 32.57
CA PHE A 3 12.95 1.26 31.20
C PHE A 3 13.27 -0.05 30.49
N ALA A 4 12.26 -0.85 30.21
CA ALA A 4 12.41 -2.04 29.39
C ALA A 4 12.50 -1.61 27.92
N SER A 5 13.72 -1.55 27.39
CA SER A 5 13.93 -1.56 25.95
C SER A 5 13.53 -2.94 25.45
N LEU A 6 12.45 -3.03 24.69
CA LEU A 6 12.04 -4.27 24.03
C LEU A 6 13.11 -4.61 22.96
N PRO A 7 13.74 -5.79 23.01
CA PRO A 7 14.75 -6.17 22.05
C PRO A 7 14.07 -6.60 20.73
N TYR A 8 14.22 -5.83 19.70
CA TYR A 8 14.00 -6.29 18.32
C TYR A 8 15.34 -6.68 17.71
N PRO A 9 15.52 -7.87 17.12
CA PRO A 9 16.76 -8.22 16.47
C PRO A 9 17.00 -7.31 15.26
N PRO A 10 18.27 -6.86 15.02
CA PRO A 10 18.57 -6.02 13.88
C PRO A 10 18.34 -6.77 12.56
N ALA A 11 17.51 -6.20 11.68
CA ALA A 11 17.52 -6.60 10.29
C ALA A 11 18.92 -6.27 9.73
N ALA A 12 19.68 -7.29 9.37
CA ALA A 12 20.94 -7.07 8.70
C ALA A 12 20.69 -6.41 7.33
N PRO A 13 21.51 -5.42 6.89
CA PRO A 13 21.43 -4.93 5.52
C PRO A 13 21.57 -6.10 4.56
N ALA A 14 20.76 -6.11 3.49
CA ALA A 14 20.89 -7.14 2.48
C ALA A 14 22.34 -7.20 2.00
N PRO A 15 22.99 -8.37 1.97
CA PRO A 15 24.36 -8.46 1.50
C PRO A 15 24.44 -7.86 0.08
N GLN A 16 25.40 -7.02 -0.21
CA GLN A 16 25.58 -6.44 -1.56
C GLN A 16 25.54 -7.51 -2.67
N ALA A 17 26.00 -8.72 -2.36
CA ALA A 17 25.94 -9.88 -3.24
C ALA A 17 24.50 -10.31 -3.61
N ALA A 18 23.48 -9.93 -2.84
CA ALA A 18 22.08 -10.28 -3.10
C ALA A 18 21.36 -9.24 -3.96
N LEU A 19 21.88 -8.01 -4.09
CA LEU A 19 21.20 -6.92 -4.80
C LEU A 19 20.91 -7.22 -6.29
N PRO A 20 21.80 -7.86 -7.09
CA PRO A 20 21.48 -8.19 -8.47
C PRO A 20 20.29 -9.13 -8.60
N ALA A 21 20.21 -10.17 -7.76
CA ALA A 21 19.09 -11.11 -7.76
C ALA A 21 17.80 -10.45 -7.29
N HIS A 22 17.86 -9.59 -6.26
CA HIS A 22 16.72 -8.81 -5.79
C HIS A 22 16.21 -7.84 -6.86
N TYR A 23 17.12 -7.15 -7.56
CA TYR A 23 16.76 -6.31 -8.70
C TYR A 23 15.96 -7.09 -9.75
N GLN A 24 16.47 -8.24 -10.17
CA GLN A 24 15.78 -9.08 -11.16
C GLN A 24 14.39 -9.51 -10.69
N ALA A 25 14.26 -9.91 -9.41
CA ALA A 25 12.97 -10.32 -8.85
C ALA A 25 11.97 -9.16 -8.82
N VAL A 26 12.37 -7.98 -8.36
CA VAL A 26 11.51 -6.78 -8.32
C VAL A 26 11.08 -6.39 -9.74
N ARG A 27 12.00 -6.40 -10.71
CA ARG A 27 11.68 -6.07 -12.10
C ARG A 27 10.71 -7.06 -12.73
N ALA A 28 10.91 -8.36 -12.48
CA ALA A 28 10.02 -9.42 -12.97
C ALA A 28 8.62 -9.31 -12.35
N GLN A 29 8.50 -9.02 -11.05
CA GLN A 29 7.22 -8.85 -10.37
C GLN A 29 6.40 -7.70 -10.97
N SER A 30 7.03 -6.56 -11.31
CA SER A 30 6.32 -5.45 -11.96
C SER A 30 5.73 -5.86 -13.33
N VAL A 31 6.44 -6.69 -14.09
CA VAL A 31 5.93 -7.23 -15.37
C VAL A 31 4.81 -8.23 -15.13
N ALA A 32 4.96 -9.13 -14.15
CA ALA A 32 3.95 -10.13 -13.81
C ALA A 32 2.59 -9.50 -13.45
N LEU A 33 2.59 -8.36 -12.76
CA LEU A 33 1.37 -7.61 -12.43
C LEU A 33 0.63 -7.08 -13.66
N VAL A 34 1.32 -6.78 -14.74
CA VAL A 34 0.70 -6.23 -15.96
C VAL A 34 0.35 -7.33 -16.96
N GLN A 35 0.98 -8.49 -16.86
CA GLN A 35 0.80 -9.59 -17.81
C GLN A 35 -0.66 -10.04 -18.02
N PRO A 36 -1.53 -10.08 -16.99
CA PRO A 36 -2.94 -10.47 -17.17
C PRO A 36 -3.80 -9.47 -17.93
N LEU A 37 -3.32 -8.24 -18.12
CA LEU A 37 -4.09 -7.16 -18.72
C LEU A 37 -4.03 -7.20 -20.25
N LEU A 38 -5.13 -6.80 -20.87
CA LEU A 38 -5.12 -6.45 -22.29
C LEU A 38 -4.32 -5.15 -22.52
N PRO A 39 -3.68 -4.97 -23.69
CA PRO A 39 -2.96 -3.71 -23.98
C PRO A 39 -3.83 -2.46 -23.79
N GLU A 40 -5.13 -2.57 -24.06
CA GLU A 40 -6.13 -1.51 -23.91
C GLU A 40 -6.32 -1.11 -22.43
N ASP A 41 -6.28 -2.05 -21.51
CA ASP A 41 -6.41 -1.79 -20.07
C ASP A 41 -5.23 -0.98 -19.53
N THR A 42 -4.05 -1.13 -20.16
CA THR A 42 -2.80 -0.53 -19.70
C THR A 42 -2.69 0.97 -19.93
N VAL A 43 -3.65 1.59 -20.64
CA VAL A 43 -3.65 3.04 -20.95
C VAL A 43 -4.78 3.80 -20.26
N VAL A 44 -5.68 3.11 -19.58
CA VAL A 44 -6.86 3.72 -18.95
C VAL A 44 -6.47 4.47 -17.69
N GLN A 45 -7.06 5.67 -17.53
CA GLN A 45 -6.93 6.51 -16.32
C GLN A 45 -8.30 7.09 -15.96
N PRO A 46 -9.11 6.39 -15.18
CA PRO A 46 -10.49 6.82 -14.86
C PRO A 46 -10.56 7.89 -13.77
N SER A 47 -9.46 8.14 -13.06
CA SER A 47 -9.37 9.11 -11.97
C SER A 47 -8.00 9.81 -11.95
N LEU A 48 -7.94 11.01 -11.36
CA LEU A 48 -6.67 11.73 -11.12
C LEU A 48 -5.73 11.02 -10.15
N ASP A 49 -6.27 10.17 -9.29
CA ASP A 49 -5.49 9.44 -8.29
C ASP A 49 -4.82 8.18 -8.87
N VAL A 50 -5.36 7.66 -9.97
CA VAL A 50 -4.92 6.44 -10.65
C VAL A 50 -3.96 6.78 -11.78
N SER A 51 -2.98 5.94 -12.03
CA SER A 51 -2.10 6.04 -13.21
C SER A 51 -2.21 4.78 -14.07
N PRO A 52 -2.07 4.91 -15.40
CA PRO A 52 -2.10 3.75 -16.29
C PRO A 52 -1.00 2.73 -15.97
N PRO A 53 -1.26 1.42 -16.01
CA PRO A 53 -0.25 0.38 -15.78
C PRO A 53 1.00 0.54 -16.65
N LYS A 54 0.84 0.90 -17.93
CA LYS A 54 1.95 1.20 -18.84
C LYS A 54 2.83 2.34 -18.30
N TRP A 55 2.23 3.37 -17.71
CA TRP A 55 2.97 4.49 -17.16
C TRP A 55 3.83 4.05 -15.96
N HIS A 56 3.32 3.19 -15.06
CA HIS A 56 4.09 2.66 -13.93
C HIS A 56 5.33 1.89 -14.41
N LEU A 57 5.19 0.99 -15.38
CA LEU A 57 6.31 0.24 -15.94
C LEU A 57 7.39 1.16 -16.53
N ALA A 58 6.98 2.19 -17.25
CA ALA A 58 7.90 3.13 -17.86
C ALA A 58 8.53 4.07 -16.84
N HIS A 59 7.77 4.53 -15.82
CA HIS A 59 8.27 5.42 -14.77
C HIS A 59 9.35 4.75 -13.90
N THR A 60 9.13 3.52 -13.47
CA THR A 60 10.14 2.78 -12.71
C THR A 60 11.40 2.53 -13.53
N THR A 61 11.25 2.29 -14.84
CA THR A 61 12.38 2.15 -15.77
C THR A 61 13.15 3.47 -15.92
N TRP A 62 12.43 4.58 -16.09
CA TRP A 62 13.01 5.93 -16.13
C TRP A 62 13.80 6.26 -14.85
N PHE A 63 13.32 5.80 -13.68
CA PHE A 63 14.05 5.99 -12.43
C PHE A 63 15.42 5.31 -12.46
N TRP A 64 15.48 4.05 -12.85
CA TRP A 64 16.75 3.31 -12.98
C TRP A 64 17.68 3.94 -13.99
N GLU A 65 17.18 4.34 -15.15
CA GLU A 65 17.96 5.01 -16.17
C GLU A 65 18.55 6.33 -15.66
N THR A 66 17.70 7.19 -15.09
CA THR A 66 18.08 8.56 -14.73
C THR A 66 18.92 8.61 -13.45
N MET A 67 18.55 7.82 -12.44
CA MET A 67 19.21 7.89 -11.13
C MET A 67 20.48 7.04 -11.07
N LEU A 68 20.58 5.96 -11.81
CA LEU A 68 21.70 5.02 -11.76
C LEU A 68 22.55 5.07 -13.04
N LEU A 69 22.00 4.72 -14.20
CA LEU A 69 22.78 4.52 -15.42
C LEU A 69 23.43 5.81 -15.89
N GLN A 70 22.70 6.91 -15.98
CA GLN A 70 23.24 8.19 -16.43
C GLN A 70 24.31 8.75 -15.47
N ARG A 71 24.34 8.31 -14.22
CA ARG A 71 25.30 8.80 -13.21
C ARG A 71 26.53 7.91 -13.05
N PHE A 72 26.36 6.58 -13.16
CA PHE A 72 27.37 5.61 -12.78
C PHE A 72 27.80 4.66 -13.89
N ALA A 73 27.18 4.72 -15.09
CA ALA A 73 27.57 3.92 -16.24
C ALA A 73 28.23 4.81 -17.31
N PRO A 74 29.58 4.89 -17.36
CA PRO A 74 30.27 5.70 -18.35
C PRO A 74 29.94 5.27 -19.77
N GLY A 75 29.60 6.24 -20.64
CA GLY A 75 29.24 5.96 -22.04
C GLY A 75 27.83 5.42 -22.25
N TYR A 76 27.00 5.40 -21.20
CA TYR A 76 25.59 5.01 -21.35
C TYR A 76 24.86 5.98 -22.28
N GLU A 77 24.16 5.44 -23.25
CA GLU A 77 23.29 6.20 -24.17
C GLU A 77 21.85 6.11 -23.68
N VAL A 78 21.18 7.26 -23.51
CA VAL A 78 19.77 7.33 -23.12
C VAL A 78 18.91 6.69 -24.20
N TYR A 79 17.97 5.81 -23.80
CA TYR A 79 17.11 5.09 -24.73
C TYR A 79 16.29 6.02 -25.64
N ASP A 80 15.58 6.97 -25.04
CA ASP A 80 14.87 8.04 -25.74
C ASP A 80 14.84 9.30 -24.86
N PRO A 81 15.43 10.42 -25.33
CA PRO A 81 15.46 11.66 -24.54
C PRO A 81 14.09 12.22 -24.15
N GLN A 82 13.02 11.90 -24.89
CA GLN A 82 11.66 12.35 -24.57
C GLN A 82 11.07 11.61 -23.38
N TYR A 83 11.59 10.42 -23.03
CA TYR A 83 11.08 9.64 -21.90
C TYR A 83 11.32 10.33 -20.56
N ALA A 84 12.30 11.20 -20.45
CA ALA A 84 12.49 12.05 -19.30
C ALA A 84 11.27 12.97 -19.03
N TYR A 85 10.66 13.52 -20.08
CA TYR A 85 9.43 14.30 -19.96
C TYR A 85 8.19 13.44 -19.69
N LEU A 86 8.06 12.30 -20.42
CA LEU A 86 6.86 11.46 -20.36
C LEU A 86 6.71 10.73 -19.01
N PHE A 87 7.82 10.29 -18.42
CA PHE A 87 7.82 9.36 -17.30
C PHE A 87 8.39 9.92 -15.99
N ASN A 88 8.86 11.18 -15.96
CA ASN A 88 9.12 11.88 -14.71
C ASN A 88 7.81 12.10 -13.93
N SER A 89 7.85 12.00 -12.60
CA SER A 89 6.70 12.16 -11.70
C SER A 89 6.81 13.43 -10.84
N TYR A 90 7.52 13.34 -9.72
CA TYR A 90 7.57 14.41 -8.72
C TYR A 90 8.88 15.21 -8.73
N TYR A 91 9.85 14.79 -9.51
CA TYR A 91 11.21 15.34 -9.45
C TYR A 91 11.31 16.63 -10.27
N ASN A 92 10.89 17.75 -9.64
CA ASN A 92 10.91 19.06 -10.28
C ASN A 92 12.32 19.50 -10.65
N SER A 93 13.33 19.07 -9.87
CA SER A 93 14.75 19.35 -10.15
C SER A 93 15.28 18.65 -11.40
N LEU A 94 14.59 17.61 -11.89
CA LEU A 94 14.97 16.85 -13.09
C LEU A 94 14.26 17.32 -14.37
N GLY A 95 13.52 18.42 -14.32
CA GLY A 95 12.91 19.05 -15.49
C GLY A 95 11.38 18.99 -15.53
N SER A 96 10.82 19.40 -16.66
CA SER A 96 9.38 19.38 -16.92
C SER A 96 8.85 17.95 -17.07
N ARG A 97 7.56 17.77 -16.88
CA ARG A 97 6.88 16.47 -16.96
C ARG A 97 5.47 16.59 -17.48
N VAL A 98 4.90 15.46 -17.92
CA VAL A 98 3.47 15.34 -18.20
C VAL A 98 2.68 15.52 -16.90
N ASN A 99 1.59 16.29 -16.95
CA ASN A 99 0.71 16.42 -15.79
C ASN A 99 0.10 15.06 -15.42
N ARG A 100 -0.10 14.82 -14.11
CA ARG A 100 -0.68 13.56 -13.66
C ARG A 100 -2.05 13.28 -14.30
N ALA A 101 -2.87 14.30 -14.49
CA ALA A 101 -4.18 14.20 -15.12
C ALA A 101 -4.14 13.72 -16.59
N ASP A 102 -3.00 13.92 -17.27
CA ASP A 102 -2.86 13.66 -18.70
C ASP A 102 -2.18 12.32 -19.02
N ARG A 103 -1.82 11.51 -18.00
CA ARG A 103 -1.14 10.23 -18.20
C ARG A 103 -1.96 9.25 -19.02
N GLY A 104 -3.29 9.26 -18.89
CA GLY A 104 -4.21 8.45 -19.71
C GLY A 104 -4.28 8.85 -21.18
N THR A 105 -3.77 10.03 -21.56
CA THR A 105 -3.70 10.45 -22.98
C THR A 105 -2.47 9.90 -23.70
N LEU A 106 -1.51 9.32 -22.95
CA LEU A 106 -0.26 8.80 -23.50
C LEU A 106 -0.48 7.47 -24.23
N SER A 107 -1.12 7.49 -25.40
CA SER A 107 -1.23 6.31 -26.27
C SER A 107 0.13 5.88 -26.84
N ARG A 108 1.12 6.79 -26.87
CA ARG A 108 2.51 6.54 -27.30
C ARG A 108 3.47 6.88 -26.16
N PRO A 109 4.55 6.09 -25.99
CA PRO A 109 4.89 4.86 -26.72
C PRO A 109 3.87 3.74 -26.49
N PRO A 110 3.73 2.77 -27.42
CA PRO A 110 2.91 1.58 -27.19
C PRO A 110 3.53 0.69 -26.10
N LEU A 111 2.75 -0.19 -25.50
CA LEU A 111 3.21 -1.09 -24.41
C LEU A 111 4.44 -1.91 -24.82
N ALA A 112 4.48 -2.39 -26.06
CA ALA A 112 5.64 -3.13 -26.59
C ALA A 112 6.94 -2.32 -26.58
N ASP A 113 6.88 -1.00 -26.81
CA ASP A 113 8.04 -0.12 -26.69
C ASP A 113 8.49 0.06 -25.25
N VAL A 114 7.54 0.14 -24.32
CA VAL A 114 7.85 0.19 -22.88
C VAL A 114 8.58 -1.08 -22.45
N TYR A 115 8.17 -2.26 -22.94
CA TYR A 115 8.92 -3.50 -22.68
C TYR A 115 10.31 -3.49 -23.30
N ARG A 116 10.50 -2.94 -24.51
CA ARG A 116 11.84 -2.77 -25.10
C ARG A 116 12.71 -1.81 -24.28
N TYR A 117 12.13 -0.71 -23.83
CA TYR A 117 12.79 0.22 -22.93
C TYR A 117 13.25 -0.46 -21.63
N ARG A 118 12.35 -1.25 -21.00
CA ARG A 118 12.70 -2.00 -19.79
C ARG A 118 13.85 -2.96 -20.05
N ALA A 119 13.80 -3.75 -21.12
CA ALA A 119 14.84 -4.72 -21.46
C ALA A 119 16.19 -4.04 -21.70
N TYR A 120 16.22 -2.91 -22.40
CA TYR A 120 17.42 -2.12 -22.62
C TYR A 120 18.04 -1.62 -21.31
N VAL A 121 17.25 -1.05 -20.42
CA VAL A 121 17.70 -0.57 -19.12
C VAL A 121 18.15 -1.73 -18.24
N ASP A 122 17.44 -2.86 -18.24
CA ASP A 122 17.78 -4.04 -17.43
C ASP A 122 19.13 -4.67 -17.86
N GLU A 123 19.44 -4.70 -19.16
CA GLU A 123 20.73 -5.14 -19.66
C GLU A 123 21.88 -4.28 -19.13
N HIS A 124 21.74 -2.95 -19.18
CA HIS A 124 22.74 -2.02 -18.68
C HIS A 124 22.84 -2.02 -17.16
N MET A 125 21.71 -2.17 -16.46
CA MET A 125 21.70 -2.32 -15.01
C MET A 125 22.40 -3.61 -14.56
N ALA A 126 22.24 -4.72 -15.27
CA ALA A 126 22.95 -5.95 -14.95
C ALA A 126 24.47 -5.75 -15.02
N ALA A 127 24.97 -5.04 -16.03
CA ALA A 127 26.39 -4.69 -16.16
C ALA A 127 26.85 -3.74 -15.05
N LEU A 128 26.03 -2.76 -14.66
CA LEU A 128 26.35 -1.83 -13.56
C LEU A 128 26.41 -2.56 -12.21
N LEU A 129 25.40 -3.40 -11.93
CA LEU A 129 25.31 -4.15 -10.66
C LEU A 129 26.44 -5.15 -10.47
N ALA A 130 26.97 -5.75 -11.56
CA ALA A 130 28.15 -6.60 -11.50
C ALA A 130 29.40 -5.87 -11.01
N ARG A 131 29.44 -4.54 -11.18
CA ARG A 131 30.54 -3.66 -10.75
C ARG A 131 30.22 -2.85 -9.49
N LEU A 132 29.09 -3.08 -8.84
CA LEU A 132 28.63 -2.29 -7.70
C LEU A 132 29.68 -2.16 -6.59
N PRO A 133 30.50 -3.20 -6.25
CA PRO A 133 31.56 -3.07 -5.26
C PRO A 133 32.68 -2.07 -5.63
N GLU A 134 32.80 -1.71 -6.90
CA GLU A 134 33.79 -0.75 -7.40
C GLU A 134 33.27 0.69 -7.41
N LEU A 135 31.96 0.87 -7.20
CA LEU A 135 31.28 2.16 -7.27
C LEU A 135 31.26 2.86 -5.90
N PRO A 136 31.04 4.19 -5.86
CA PRO A 136 30.83 4.90 -4.60
C PRO A 136 29.64 4.33 -3.82
N ALA A 137 29.67 4.40 -2.48
CA ALA A 137 28.59 3.94 -1.60
C ALA A 137 27.22 4.52 -1.98
N ALA A 138 27.18 5.76 -2.46
CA ALA A 138 25.96 6.39 -2.96
C ALA A 138 25.28 5.61 -4.12
N ALA A 139 26.02 4.80 -4.88
CA ALA A 139 25.42 3.95 -5.90
C ALA A 139 24.63 2.80 -5.25
N THR A 140 25.17 2.15 -4.21
CA THR A 140 24.47 1.11 -3.44
C THR A 140 23.22 1.66 -2.77
N GLU A 141 23.30 2.81 -2.12
CA GLU A 141 22.17 3.48 -1.48
C GLU A 141 21.04 3.79 -2.50
N LEU A 142 21.42 4.24 -3.71
CA LEU A 142 20.46 4.51 -4.78
C LEU A 142 19.85 3.22 -5.38
N VAL A 143 20.61 2.12 -5.43
CA VAL A 143 20.07 0.80 -5.83
C VAL A 143 19.03 0.35 -4.81
N GLU A 144 19.31 0.39 -3.52
CA GLU A 144 18.36 0.04 -2.47
C GLU A 144 17.11 0.92 -2.52
N LEU A 145 17.27 2.24 -2.64
CA LEU A 145 16.13 3.15 -2.82
C LEU A 145 15.33 2.81 -4.08
N GLY A 146 15.99 2.49 -5.19
CA GLY A 146 15.34 2.14 -6.44
C GLY A 146 14.50 0.87 -6.35
N LEU A 147 14.97 -0.13 -5.60
CA LEU A 147 14.22 -1.34 -5.30
C LEU A 147 12.93 -0.99 -4.54
N HIS A 148 13.05 -0.26 -3.46
CA HIS A 148 11.89 0.16 -2.66
C HIS A 148 10.96 1.11 -3.43
N HIS A 149 11.48 1.98 -4.29
CA HIS A 149 10.68 2.82 -5.18
C HIS A 149 9.85 1.98 -6.18
N GLU A 150 10.45 0.98 -6.82
CA GLU A 150 9.70 0.12 -7.74
C GLU A 150 8.68 -0.75 -6.99
N GLN A 151 9.00 -1.23 -5.78
CA GLN A 151 8.06 -1.95 -4.93
C GLN A 151 6.86 -1.08 -4.47
N GLN A 152 7.07 0.21 -4.17
CA GLN A 152 5.93 1.14 -3.98
C GLN A 152 5.06 1.24 -5.23
N HIS A 153 5.68 1.27 -6.42
CA HIS A 153 4.94 1.29 -7.66
C HIS A 153 4.25 -0.04 -7.99
N GLN A 154 4.71 -1.18 -7.48
CA GLN A 154 3.99 -2.47 -7.54
C GLN A 154 2.70 -2.41 -6.74
N GLU A 155 2.73 -1.87 -5.54
CA GLU A 155 1.52 -1.66 -4.73
C GLU A 155 0.54 -0.71 -5.40
N LEU A 156 1.03 0.47 -5.85
CA LEU A 156 0.20 1.42 -6.59
C LEU A 156 -0.37 0.79 -7.87
N LEU A 157 0.41 -0.01 -8.58
CA LEU A 157 -0.02 -0.70 -9.79
C LEU A 157 -1.16 -1.68 -9.50
N ALA A 158 -1.05 -2.50 -8.44
CA ALA A 158 -2.11 -3.44 -8.04
C ALA A 158 -3.41 -2.71 -7.69
N THR A 159 -3.33 -1.61 -6.93
CA THR A 159 -4.50 -0.80 -6.55
C THR A 159 -5.11 -0.06 -7.74
N ASP A 160 -4.27 0.47 -8.63
CA ASP A 160 -4.70 1.19 -9.83
C ASP A 160 -5.35 0.25 -10.84
N ILE A 161 -4.81 -0.96 -11.04
CA ILE A 161 -5.42 -2.02 -11.87
C ILE A 161 -6.82 -2.36 -11.34
N LYS A 162 -6.97 -2.61 -10.03
CA LYS A 162 -8.27 -2.89 -9.42
C LYS A 162 -9.27 -1.76 -9.70
N TYR A 163 -8.83 -0.50 -9.53
CA TYR A 163 -9.69 0.64 -9.80
C TYR A 163 -10.09 0.74 -11.28
N ILE A 164 -9.13 0.61 -12.19
CA ILE A 164 -9.36 0.66 -13.65
C ILE A 164 -10.39 -0.39 -14.06
N LEU A 165 -10.17 -1.65 -13.70
CA LEU A 165 -11.06 -2.74 -14.08
C LEU A 165 -12.46 -2.61 -13.44
N SER A 166 -12.56 -2.10 -12.20
CA SER A 166 -13.83 -1.88 -11.52
C SER A 166 -14.72 -0.83 -12.16
N THR A 167 -14.15 0.10 -12.92
CA THR A 167 -14.93 1.13 -13.65
C THR A 167 -15.52 0.62 -14.96
N ASN A 168 -15.10 -0.57 -15.42
CA ASN A 168 -15.67 -1.19 -16.60
C ASN A 168 -17.05 -1.76 -16.23
N PRO A 169 -18.13 -1.43 -16.99
CA PRO A 169 -19.47 -1.96 -16.73
C PRO A 169 -19.58 -3.49 -16.75
N LEU A 170 -18.63 -4.18 -17.39
CA LEU A 170 -18.57 -5.65 -17.39
C LEU A 170 -17.95 -6.22 -16.12
N ALA A 171 -17.37 -5.36 -15.26
CA ALA A 171 -16.70 -5.73 -14.01
C ALA A 171 -15.72 -6.92 -14.16
N PRO A 172 -14.77 -6.89 -15.13
CA PRO A 172 -13.90 -8.03 -15.40
C PRO A 172 -13.01 -8.32 -14.18
N GLY A 173 -12.80 -9.61 -13.89
CA GLY A 173 -11.89 -10.05 -12.84
C GLY A 173 -10.42 -9.98 -13.28
N TYR A 174 -9.54 -9.48 -12.44
CA TYR A 174 -8.09 -9.47 -12.71
C TYR A 174 -7.52 -10.90 -12.79
N LEU A 175 -7.94 -11.78 -11.86
CA LEU A 175 -7.46 -13.17 -11.80
C LEU A 175 -8.07 -14.06 -12.89
N GLU A 176 -9.24 -13.75 -13.42
CA GLU A 176 -9.85 -14.50 -14.53
C GLU A 176 -8.97 -14.48 -15.78
N ASN A 177 -8.24 -13.38 -16.00
CA ASN A 177 -7.31 -13.26 -17.12
C ASN A 177 -6.02 -14.09 -16.92
N LEU A 178 -5.66 -14.44 -15.70
CA LEU A 178 -4.56 -15.38 -15.41
C LEU A 178 -4.92 -16.82 -15.80
N GLU A 179 -6.21 -17.17 -15.76
CA GLU A 179 -6.71 -18.53 -16.01
C GLU A 179 -7.04 -18.84 -17.47
N LEU A 180 -7.09 -17.86 -18.37
CA LEU A 180 -7.15 -18.13 -19.80
C LEU A 180 -5.94 -18.97 -20.31
N GLY A 181 -4.92 -19.16 -19.45
CA GLY A 181 -3.86 -20.13 -19.61
C GLY A 181 -3.97 -21.42 -18.78
N MET A 182 -4.85 -21.49 -17.76
CA MET A 182 -5.01 -22.62 -16.83
C MET A 182 -6.48 -22.79 -16.42
N ARG A 183 -7.10 -23.81 -16.92
CA ARG A 183 -8.49 -24.28 -16.81
C ARG A 183 -9.36 -23.86 -15.61
N THR A 184 -10.53 -23.34 -15.96
CA THR A 184 -11.70 -22.80 -15.24
C THR A 184 -12.43 -23.77 -14.28
N GLU A 185 -12.11 -25.06 -14.18
CA GLU A 185 -12.96 -26.03 -13.47
C GLU A 185 -12.64 -26.26 -11.99
N GLU A 186 -11.42 -25.97 -11.54
CA GLU A 186 -11.03 -26.19 -10.14
C GLU A 186 -11.36 -25.00 -9.21
N LEU A 187 -11.43 -23.78 -9.71
CA LEU A 187 -11.71 -22.59 -8.90
C LEU A 187 -13.22 -22.35 -8.67
N LEU A 188 -14.08 -22.74 -9.58
CA LEU A 188 -15.53 -22.70 -9.36
C LEU A 188 -15.99 -23.70 -8.29
N SER A 189 -15.25 -24.77 -8.07
CA SER A 189 -15.54 -25.73 -7.01
C SER A 189 -15.05 -25.29 -5.62
N SER A 190 -14.04 -24.41 -5.56
CA SER A 190 -13.50 -23.88 -4.29
C SER A 190 -14.25 -22.64 -3.79
N ASN A 191 -14.89 -21.88 -4.67
CA ASN A 191 -15.62 -20.65 -4.31
C ASN A 191 -16.96 -20.90 -3.57
N SER A 192 -17.47 -22.14 -3.52
CA SER A 192 -18.68 -22.45 -2.77
C SER A 192 -18.48 -22.58 -1.24
N SER A 193 -17.25 -22.55 -0.75
CA SER A 193 -16.97 -22.70 0.68
C SER A 193 -16.77 -21.40 1.47
N PHE A 194 -16.86 -20.24 0.81
CA PHE A 194 -16.60 -18.93 1.48
C PHE A 194 -17.86 -18.23 2.02
N LEU A 195 -19.03 -18.86 1.96
CA LEU A 195 -20.19 -18.36 2.70
C LEU A 195 -20.10 -18.82 4.15
N ILE A 196 -19.27 -18.12 4.96
CA ILE A 196 -19.26 -18.30 6.41
C ILE A 196 -20.57 -17.71 6.94
N PRO A 197 -21.43 -18.50 7.62
CA PRO A 197 -22.64 -17.96 8.23
C PRO A 197 -22.29 -16.84 9.24
N ASN A 198 -23.11 -15.80 9.33
CA ASN A 198 -22.95 -14.68 10.27
C ASN A 198 -22.73 -15.10 11.74
N SER A 199 -23.08 -16.33 12.10
CA SER A 199 -22.92 -16.89 13.45
C SER A 199 -21.50 -17.26 13.84
N SER A 200 -20.50 -17.12 12.92
CA SER A 200 -19.10 -17.49 13.18
C SER A 200 -18.13 -16.30 13.22
N LEU A 201 -18.61 -15.07 13.13
CA LEU A 201 -17.74 -13.88 13.32
C LEU A 201 -17.36 -13.82 14.81
N SER A 202 -16.09 -14.03 15.13
CA SER A 202 -15.59 -13.81 16.49
C SER A 202 -15.67 -12.32 16.81
N GLU A 203 -16.26 -11.97 17.96
CA GLU A 203 -16.20 -10.60 18.46
C GLU A 203 -14.75 -10.17 18.64
N ALA A 204 -14.45 -8.92 18.25
CA ALA A 204 -13.14 -8.35 18.49
C ALA A 204 -12.92 -8.19 20.01
N THR A 205 -11.74 -8.58 20.49
CA THR A 205 -11.34 -8.38 21.88
C THR A 205 -10.43 -7.17 22.02
N TRP A 206 -10.36 -6.63 23.25
CA TRP A 206 -9.53 -5.49 23.57
C TRP A 206 -8.27 -5.95 24.31
N LEU A 207 -7.11 -5.63 23.78
CA LEU A 207 -5.81 -6.01 24.33
C LEU A 207 -5.15 -4.79 24.98
N PRO A 208 -4.79 -4.86 26.27
CA PRO A 208 -4.18 -3.73 26.95
C PRO A 208 -2.72 -3.52 26.48
N VAL A 209 -2.37 -2.26 26.25
CA VAL A 209 -1.00 -1.82 25.97
C VAL A 209 -0.57 -0.87 27.09
N PRO A 210 0.54 -1.14 27.81
CA PRO A 210 0.96 -0.31 28.91
C PRO A 210 1.43 1.06 28.44
N GLY A 211 1.14 2.10 29.22
CA GLY A 211 1.68 3.44 29.02
C GLY A 211 3.18 3.51 29.35
N GLY A 212 3.86 4.47 28.76
CA GLY A 212 5.28 4.69 28.99
C GLY A 212 5.89 5.71 28.03
N ILE A 213 7.20 5.87 28.10
CA ILE A 213 7.98 6.60 27.09
C ILE A 213 8.55 5.56 26.13
N TYR A 214 8.21 5.69 24.87
CA TYR A 214 8.60 4.75 23.81
C TYR A 214 9.41 5.44 22.74
N ALA A 215 10.43 4.76 22.22
CA ALA A 215 11.21 5.22 21.07
C ALA A 215 10.46 4.85 19.79
N ILE A 216 10.07 5.86 19.03
CA ILE A 216 9.34 5.75 17.77
C ILE A 216 10.27 6.08 16.60
N GLY A 217 10.14 5.36 15.50
CA GLY A 217 10.96 5.51 14.31
C GLY A 217 11.96 4.38 14.11
N HIS A 218 12.71 4.42 13.00
CA HIS A 218 13.64 3.36 12.61
C HIS A 218 14.90 3.37 13.48
N GLN A 219 15.09 2.30 14.25
CA GLN A 219 16.15 2.20 15.27
C GLN A 219 17.36 1.39 14.83
N GLN A 220 17.29 0.69 13.72
CA GLN A 220 18.22 -0.38 13.38
C GLN A 220 18.82 -0.19 11.99
N GLY A 221 19.92 -0.89 11.71
CA GLY A 221 20.55 -0.89 10.40
C GLY A 221 19.63 -1.45 9.29
N GLY A 222 20.05 -1.25 8.05
CA GLY A 222 19.27 -1.56 6.86
C GLY A 222 18.58 -0.33 6.29
N PHE A 223 17.75 -0.53 5.28
CA PHE A 223 17.05 0.55 4.60
C PHE A 223 15.92 1.14 5.46
N SER A 224 15.81 2.45 5.45
CA SER A 224 14.62 3.20 5.89
C SER A 224 14.41 4.41 4.98
N PHE A 225 13.17 4.84 4.85
CA PHE A 225 12.91 6.14 4.26
C PHE A 225 13.25 7.27 5.24
N ASP A 226 13.54 8.46 4.71
CA ASP A 226 13.84 9.64 5.52
C ASP A 226 12.72 10.02 6.49
N ASN A 227 11.47 9.73 6.15
CA ASN A 227 10.30 10.01 6.98
C ASN A 227 10.14 9.06 8.19
N GLU A 228 10.92 7.98 8.25
CA GLU A 228 11.00 7.08 9.41
C GLU A 228 12.03 7.56 10.45
N LEU A 229 12.71 8.67 10.17
CA LEU A 229 13.82 9.23 10.96
C LEU A 229 13.57 10.69 11.39
N PRO A 230 14.26 11.13 12.47
CA PRO A 230 15.06 10.35 13.42
C PRO A 230 14.20 9.61 14.42
N VAL A 231 14.81 8.65 15.11
CA VAL A 231 14.19 8.06 16.31
C VAL A 231 13.99 9.15 17.36
N HIS A 232 12.82 9.14 17.99
CA HIS A 232 12.48 10.10 19.04
C HIS A 232 11.60 9.48 20.11
N GLU A 233 11.61 10.04 21.31
CA GLU A 233 10.81 9.56 22.42
C GLU A 233 9.42 10.18 22.41
N VAL A 234 8.41 9.33 22.63
CA VAL A 234 6.99 9.73 22.74
C VAL A 234 6.41 9.17 24.03
N LEU A 235 5.73 10.02 24.79
CA LEU A 235 4.91 9.58 25.91
C LEU A 235 3.58 9.03 25.37
N VAL A 236 3.33 7.75 25.58
CA VAL A 236 2.09 7.07 25.22
C VAL A 236 1.33 6.77 26.50
N ALA A 237 0.06 7.19 26.59
CA ALA A 237 -0.82 6.81 27.70
C ALA A 237 -1.19 5.31 27.62
N PRO A 238 -1.56 4.65 28.72
CA PRO A 238 -2.14 3.31 28.64
C PRO A 238 -3.39 3.33 27.75
N PHE A 239 -3.55 2.34 26.88
CA PHE A 239 -4.70 2.19 26.00
C PHE A 239 -5.01 0.72 25.73
N GLU A 240 -6.14 0.46 25.12
CA GLU A 240 -6.48 -0.86 24.60
C GLU A 240 -6.62 -0.81 23.11
N LEU A 241 -6.13 -1.84 22.42
CA LEU A 241 -6.19 -2.01 20.97
C LEU A 241 -7.04 -3.23 20.64
N GLN A 242 -7.87 -3.17 19.60
CA GLN A 242 -8.56 -4.36 19.10
C GLN A 242 -7.55 -5.41 18.62
N ASN A 243 -7.85 -6.68 18.88
CA ASN A 243 -6.98 -7.81 18.54
C ASN A 243 -6.92 -8.11 17.03
N ARG A 244 -7.81 -7.55 16.23
CA ARG A 244 -7.91 -7.75 14.78
C ARG A 244 -8.36 -6.47 14.04
N LEU A 245 -8.25 -6.48 12.73
CA LEU A 245 -8.87 -5.48 11.87
C LEU A 245 -10.40 -5.52 11.99
N VAL A 246 -11.05 -4.37 11.78
CA VAL A 246 -12.50 -4.29 11.61
C VAL A 246 -12.88 -5.07 10.34
N THR A 247 -13.83 -5.98 10.44
CA THR A 247 -14.28 -6.81 9.33
C THR A 247 -15.36 -6.13 8.49
N ASN A 248 -15.61 -6.66 7.29
CA ASN A 248 -16.75 -6.22 6.48
C ASN A 248 -18.08 -6.39 7.23
N GLY A 249 -18.22 -7.46 8.03
CA GLY A 249 -19.43 -7.68 8.83
C GLY A 249 -19.63 -6.63 9.93
N ASP A 250 -18.53 -6.23 10.61
CA ASP A 250 -18.57 -5.15 11.58
C ASP A 250 -18.94 -3.82 10.91
N PHE A 251 -18.29 -3.50 9.79
CA PHE A 251 -18.52 -2.26 9.06
C PHE A 251 -19.93 -2.20 8.43
N LEU A 252 -20.45 -3.34 7.99
CA LEU A 252 -21.80 -3.44 7.44
C LEU A 252 -22.86 -3.03 8.47
N GLN A 253 -22.68 -3.35 9.76
CA GLN A 253 -23.59 -2.91 10.81
C GLN A 253 -23.70 -1.37 10.87
N PHE A 254 -22.58 -0.65 10.71
CA PHE A 254 -22.56 0.81 10.62
C PHE A 254 -23.33 1.32 9.39
N VAL A 255 -23.10 0.68 8.24
CA VAL A 255 -23.79 1.03 6.99
C VAL A 255 -25.31 0.84 7.16
N GLU A 256 -25.77 -0.32 7.66
CA GLU A 256 -27.17 -0.66 7.84
C GLU A 256 -27.86 0.15 8.94
N ALA A 257 -27.12 0.54 9.98
CA ALA A 257 -27.56 1.51 10.98
C ALA A 257 -27.77 2.93 10.42
N GLY A 258 -27.44 3.14 9.14
CA GLY A 258 -27.55 4.43 8.48
C GLY A 258 -26.43 5.40 8.83
N GLY A 259 -25.25 4.90 9.17
CA GLY A 259 -24.09 5.70 9.56
C GLY A 259 -23.69 6.75 8.53
N TYR A 260 -23.82 6.44 7.24
CA TYR A 260 -23.58 7.38 6.15
C TYR A 260 -24.62 8.52 6.03
N ARG A 261 -25.69 8.49 6.81
CA ARG A 261 -26.76 9.52 6.85
C ARG A 261 -26.85 10.26 8.17
N GLN A 262 -25.91 10.03 9.09
CA GLN A 262 -25.91 10.55 10.43
C GLN A 262 -24.67 11.44 10.65
N PHE A 263 -24.81 12.74 10.44
CA PHE A 263 -23.69 13.72 10.46
C PHE A 263 -22.91 13.74 11.77
N GLN A 264 -23.51 13.34 12.90
CA GLN A 264 -22.88 13.39 14.21
C GLN A 264 -21.65 12.48 14.37
N PHE A 265 -21.48 11.49 13.47
CA PHE A 265 -20.30 10.61 13.49
C PHE A 265 -19.15 11.14 12.63
N TRP A 266 -19.42 12.14 11.78
CA TRP A 266 -18.48 12.55 10.75
C TRP A 266 -17.74 13.83 11.12
N LEU A 267 -16.47 13.90 10.78
CA LEU A 267 -15.75 15.17 10.71
C LEU A 267 -16.38 16.07 9.63
N GLY A 268 -16.34 17.40 9.83
CA GLY A 268 -17.06 18.35 8.96
C GLY A 268 -16.75 18.18 7.47
N GLU A 269 -15.46 18.17 7.09
CA GLU A 269 -15.04 17.95 5.70
C GLU A 269 -15.45 16.58 5.16
N GLY A 270 -15.44 15.55 6.02
CA GLY A 270 -15.89 14.19 5.68
C GLY A 270 -17.39 14.15 5.40
N TRP A 271 -18.19 14.85 6.20
CA TRP A 271 -19.63 14.96 5.98
C TRP A 271 -19.97 15.67 4.67
N ASP A 272 -19.29 16.78 4.39
CA ASP A 272 -19.47 17.54 3.15
C ASP A 272 -19.11 16.68 1.93
N LEU A 273 -18.01 15.92 2.03
CA LEU A 273 -17.55 15.01 0.97
C LEU A 273 -18.57 13.90 0.72
N VAL A 274 -18.95 13.16 1.75
CA VAL A 274 -19.90 12.02 1.66
C VAL A 274 -21.24 12.47 1.06
N SER A 275 -21.74 13.66 1.49
CA SER A 275 -22.96 14.23 1.00
C SER A 275 -22.87 14.65 -0.47
N ARG A 276 -21.74 15.26 -0.87
CA ARG A 276 -21.51 15.71 -2.24
C ARG A 276 -21.36 14.56 -3.23
N GLU A 277 -20.57 13.56 -2.83
CA GLU A 277 -20.26 12.38 -3.68
C GLU A 277 -21.35 11.29 -3.60
N GLY A 278 -22.30 11.42 -2.68
CA GLY A 278 -23.37 10.45 -2.48
C GLY A 278 -22.88 9.09 -1.98
N TRP A 279 -21.80 9.07 -1.16
CA TRP A 279 -21.30 7.81 -0.62
C TRP A 279 -22.29 7.21 0.35
N ALA A 280 -22.48 5.88 0.25
CA ALA A 280 -23.39 5.13 1.11
C ALA A 280 -22.77 3.84 1.67
N ALA A 281 -21.56 3.50 1.23
CA ALA A 281 -20.81 2.32 1.63
C ALA A 281 -19.32 2.49 1.23
N PRO A 282 -18.42 1.61 1.69
CA PRO A 282 -17.03 1.56 1.21
C PRO A 282 -16.94 1.46 -0.31
N LEU A 283 -15.83 1.94 -0.88
CA LEU A 283 -15.59 1.80 -2.31
C LEU A 283 -15.64 0.32 -2.72
N TYR A 284 -16.17 0.04 -3.90
CA TYR A 284 -16.38 -1.31 -4.46
C TYR A 284 -17.56 -2.10 -3.88
N TRP A 285 -18.28 -1.60 -2.86
CA TRP A 285 -19.49 -2.23 -2.40
C TRP A 285 -20.69 -1.77 -3.22
N SER A 286 -21.60 -2.69 -3.51
CA SER A 286 -22.87 -2.44 -4.19
C SER A 286 -23.95 -3.37 -3.67
N GLN A 287 -25.22 -3.07 -3.98
CA GLN A 287 -26.33 -3.96 -3.66
C GLN A 287 -27.03 -4.43 -4.93
N THR A 288 -27.47 -5.70 -4.92
CA THR A 288 -28.43 -6.19 -5.93
C THR A 288 -29.81 -5.59 -5.71
N ALA A 289 -30.70 -5.77 -6.68
CA ALA A 289 -32.10 -5.34 -6.54
C ALA A 289 -32.83 -6.03 -5.36
N GLU A 290 -32.37 -7.21 -4.98
CA GLU A 290 -32.92 -8.01 -3.85
C GLU A 290 -32.24 -7.61 -2.50
N GLY A 291 -31.34 -6.65 -2.50
CA GLY A 291 -30.66 -6.14 -1.28
C GLY A 291 -29.43 -6.93 -0.85
N GLN A 292 -28.94 -7.89 -1.65
CA GLN A 292 -27.71 -8.60 -1.33
C GLN A 292 -26.50 -7.70 -1.54
N TRP A 293 -25.59 -7.66 -0.56
CA TRP A 293 -24.32 -6.94 -0.67
C TRP A 293 -23.30 -7.71 -1.51
N LEU A 294 -22.78 -7.03 -2.49
CA LEU A 294 -21.68 -7.46 -3.35
C LEU A 294 -20.45 -6.58 -3.15
N ARG A 295 -19.28 -7.11 -3.45
CA ARG A 295 -18.02 -6.34 -3.52
C ARG A 295 -17.27 -6.69 -4.80
N TYR A 296 -16.71 -5.68 -5.46
CA TYR A 296 -15.75 -5.90 -6.54
C TYR A 296 -14.40 -6.28 -5.95
N GLY A 297 -13.89 -7.43 -6.35
CA GLY A 297 -12.62 -8.03 -5.92
C GLY A 297 -11.76 -8.50 -7.09
N PRO A 298 -10.69 -9.25 -6.83
CA PRO A 298 -9.78 -9.73 -7.86
C PRO A 298 -10.43 -10.68 -8.88
N THR A 299 -11.56 -11.30 -8.54
CA THR A 299 -12.36 -12.17 -9.42
C THR A 299 -13.63 -11.47 -9.95
N GLY A 300 -13.66 -10.12 -9.96
CA GLY A 300 -14.86 -9.37 -10.35
C GLY A 300 -15.85 -9.18 -9.21
N LEU A 301 -17.14 -9.05 -9.52
CA LEU A 301 -18.20 -8.89 -8.52
C LEU A 301 -18.55 -10.22 -7.85
N ALA A 302 -18.46 -10.25 -6.51
CA ALA A 302 -18.81 -11.42 -5.71
C ALA A 302 -19.60 -11.02 -4.45
N PRO A 303 -20.32 -11.95 -3.80
CA PRO A 303 -20.93 -11.70 -2.50
C PRO A 303 -19.92 -11.16 -1.49
N LEU A 304 -20.34 -10.19 -0.66
CA LEU A 304 -19.49 -9.59 0.35
C LEU A 304 -19.07 -10.64 1.38
N ASN A 305 -17.76 -10.89 1.51
CA ASN A 305 -17.21 -11.76 2.55
C ASN A 305 -17.19 -11.00 3.90
N LEU A 306 -18.12 -11.33 4.78
CA LEU A 306 -18.30 -10.63 6.06
C LEU A 306 -17.13 -10.81 7.03
N ALA A 307 -16.37 -11.91 6.94
CA ALA A 307 -15.26 -12.21 7.82
C ALA A 307 -13.93 -11.54 7.40
N ALA A 308 -13.81 -11.13 6.13
CA ALA A 308 -12.61 -10.44 5.66
C ALA A 308 -12.54 -9.01 6.20
N PRO A 309 -11.34 -8.42 6.35
CA PRO A 309 -11.18 -7.03 6.76
C PRO A 309 -11.92 -6.05 5.84
N ALA A 310 -12.54 -5.04 6.42
CA ALA A 310 -13.10 -3.91 5.70
C ALA A 310 -11.95 -3.12 5.07
N SER A 311 -12.05 -2.91 3.77
CA SER A 311 -11.00 -2.23 3.01
C SER A 311 -11.57 -1.22 2.03
N HIS A 312 -10.68 -0.40 1.45
CA HIS A 312 -11.06 0.66 0.51
C HIS A 312 -11.99 1.70 1.15
N ILE A 313 -11.63 2.11 2.34
CA ILE A 313 -12.28 3.16 3.13
C ILE A 313 -11.35 4.37 3.27
N SER A 314 -11.93 5.56 3.26
CA SER A 314 -11.22 6.80 3.55
C SER A 314 -10.96 6.95 5.06
N PHE A 315 -10.09 7.89 5.43
CA PHE A 315 -9.92 8.25 6.84
C PHE A 315 -11.24 8.73 7.47
N TYR A 316 -12.04 9.50 6.72
CA TYR A 316 -13.33 9.99 7.21
C TYR A 316 -14.32 8.85 7.51
N GLU A 317 -14.35 7.81 6.67
CA GLU A 317 -15.16 6.61 6.90
C GLU A 317 -14.65 5.81 8.09
N ALA A 318 -13.32 5.67 8.23
CA ALA A 318 -12.70 4.98 9.36
C ALA A 318 -12.99 5.68 10.70
N ASP A 319 -12.86 7.01 10.74
CA ASP A 319 -13.17 7.80 11.94
C ASP A 319 -14.67 7.78 12.26
N ALA A 320 -15.54 7.93 11.25
CA ALA A 320 -16.98 7.88 11.47
C ALA A 320 -17.44 6.52 12.03
N TYR A 321 -16.87 5.42 11.52
CA TYR A 321 -17.11 4.10 12.10
C TYR A 321 -16.63 4.02 13.53
N ALA A 322 -15.43 4.51 13.84
CA ALA A 322 -14.87 4.51 15.18
C ALA A 322 -15.77 5.29 16.18
N GLN A 323 -16.24 6.47 15.78
CA GLN A 323 -17.18 7.27 16.59
C GLN A 323 -18.52 6.53 16.83
N TRP A 324 -19.07 5.91 15.79
CA TRP A 324 -20.28 5.10 15.90
C TRP A 324 -20.11 3.92 16.85
N ALA A 325 -18.94 3.27 16.82
CA ALA A 325 -18.59 2.13 17.69
C ALA A 325 -18.23 2.55 19.13
N GLY A 326 -18.25 3.85 19.45
CA GLY A 326 -17.87 4.36 20.79
C GLY A 326 -16.38 4.19 21.11
N ALA A 327 -15.54 4.22 20.08
CA ALA A 327 -14.09 4.04 20.14
C ALA A 327 -13.38 5.12 19.32
N ARG A 328 -12.09 4.94 19.06
CA ARG A 328 -11.27 5.84 18.24
C ARG A 328 -10.28 5.07 17.38
N LEU A 329 -9.67 5.74 16.42
CA LEU A 329 -8.48 5.22 15.75
C LEU A 329 -7.26 5.36 16.68
N PRO A 330 -6.27 4.45 16.62
CA PRO A 330 -4.99 4.64 17.29
C PRO A 330 -4.22 5.81 16.69
N THR A 331 -3.40 6.47 17.46
CA THR A 331 -2.37 7.35 16.94
C THR A 331 -1.24 6.52 16.32
N GLU A 332 -0.41 7.13 15.47
CA GLU A 332 0.76 6.48 14.89
C GLU A 332 1.71 5.92 15.95
N ALA A 333 1.94 6.67 17.02
CA ALA A 333 2.80 6.24 18.12
C ALA A 333 2.19 5.07 18.90
N GLU A 334 0.88 5.07 19.14
CA GLU A 334 0.17 3.95 19.76
C GLU A 334 0.25 2.69 18.88
N TRP A 335 0.03 2.84 17.59
CA TRP A 335 0.11 1.71 16.66
C TRP A 335 1.51 1.09 16.66
N GLU A 336 2.58 1.90 16.51
CA GLU A 336 3.96 1.40 16.51
C GLU A 336 4.35 0.78 17.87
N THR A 337 3.91 1.40 18.98
CA THR A 337 4.10 0.85 20.33
C THR A 337 3.43 -0.52 20.47
N ALA A 338 2.17 -0.64 20.04
CA ALA A 338 1.44 -1.90 20.12
C ALA A 338 2.08 -2.98 19.22
N ALA A 339 2.48 -2.63 17.99
CA ALA A 339 3.13 -3.56 17.08
C ALA A 339 4.43 -4.11 17.67
N ARG A 340 5.23 -3.27 18.32
CA ARG A 340 6.45 -3.71 19.03
C ARG A 340 6.11 -4.53 20.27
N TYR A 341 5.12 -4.11 21.05
CA TYR A 341 4.71 -4.79 22.29
C TYR A 341 4.20 -6.20 22.02
N PHE A 342 3.40 -6.39 20.97
CA PHE A 342 2.89 -7.70 20.56
C PHE A 342 3.85 -8.50 19.67
N GLY A 343 5.03 -7.97 19.35
CA GLY A 343 6.05 -8.67 18.58
C GLY A 343 5.67 -8.89 17.12
N ALA A 344 4.97 -7.94 16.50
CA ALA A 344 4.57 -8.04 15.11
C ALA A 344 5.80 -8.15 14.18
N THR A 345 5.76 -9.14 13.28
CA THR A 345 6.78 -9.37 12.26
C THR A 345 6.12 -9.54 10.89
N PRO A 346 6.84 -9.29 9.77
CA PRO A 346 6.27 -9.49 8.43
C PRO A 346 5.95 -10.94 8.11
N GLU A 347 6.61 -11.90 8.76
CA GLU A 347 6.47 -13.32 8.47
C GLU A 347 5.02 -13.79 8.65
N GLY A 348 4.49 -14.46 7.63
CA GLY A 348 3.12 -14.99 7.64
C GLY A 348 2.03 -13.97 7.39
N GLY A 349 2.38 -12.71 7.08
CA GLY A 349 1.43 -11.70 6.63
C GLY A 349 0.90 -12.00 5.22
N ASN A 350 -0.25 -11.39 4.90
CA ASN A 350 -0.81 -11.45 3.55
C ASN A 350 -0.21 -10.30 2.72
N TRP A 351 0.74 -10.65 1.85
CA TRP A 351 1.53 -9.73 1.04
C TRP A 351 1.27 -9.92 -0.46
N LEU A 352 1.87 -9.05 -1.29
CA LEU A 352 1.77 -9.11 -2.75
C LEU A 352 2.13 -10.50 -3.30
N GLU A 353 3.15 -11.13 -2.73
CA GLU A 353 3.66 -12.45 -3.15
C GLU A 353 2.67 -13.59 -2.92
N SER A 354 1.66 -13.40 -2.05
CA SER A 354 0.58 -14.36 -1.85
C SER A 354 -0.32 -14.54 -3.10
N GLY A 355 -0.37 -13.51 -3.97
CA GLY A 355 -1.21 -13.49 -5.16
C GLY A 355 -2.70 -13.37 -4.89
N HIS A 356 -3.13 -13.18 -3.63
CA HIS A 356 -4.56 -13.05 -3.29
C HIS A 356 -5.15 -11.71 -3.75
N PHE A 357 -4.37 -10.63 -3.72
CA PHE A 357 -4.78 -9.26 -4.08
C PHE A 357 -6.06 -8.81 -3.36
N ASP A 358 -6.28 -9.36 -2.16
CA ASP A 358 -7.43 -9.08 -1.33
C ASP A 358 -7.13 -9.38 0.15
N PRO A 359 -7.67 -8.60 1.10
CA PRO A 359 -7.54 -8.91 2.53
C PRO A 359 -8.22 -10.24 2.87
N LEU A 360 -7.55 -11.05 3.71
CA LEU A 360 -8.02 -12.38 4.07
C LEU A 360 -8.70 -12.38 5.45
N PRO A 361 -9.76 -13.18 5.65
CA PRO A 361 -10.34 -13.39 6.97
C PRO A 361 -9.34 -14.07 7.90
N LEU A 362 -9.43 -13.77 9.20
CA LEU A 362 -8.70 -14.56 10.20
C LEU A 362 -9.19 -16.01 10.19
N PRO A 363 -8.30 -16.98 10.48
CA PRO A 363 -8.73 -18.35 10.78
C PRO A 363 -9.76 -18.38 11.91
N THR A 364 -10.71 -19.30 11.84
CA THR A 364 -11.81 -19.41 12.83
C THR A 364 -11.32 -19.83 14.22
N ASP A 365 -10.12 -20.39 14.30
CA ASP A 365 -9.42 -20.84 15.52
C ASP A 365 -8.33 -19.85 15.98
N ALA A 366 -8.29 -18.64 15.40
CA ALA A 366 -7.34 -17.60 15.82
C ALA A 366 -7.52 -17.27 17.33
N ASP A 367 -6.41 -17.25 18.06
CA ASP A 367 -6.41 -16.98 19.49
C ASP A 367 -6.87 -15.54 19.79
N PRO A 368 -8.02 -15.31 20.45
CA PRO A 368 -8.54 -13.97 20.70
C PRO A 368 -7.68 -13.15 21.68
N THR A 369 -6.72 -13.76 22.35
CA THR A 369 -5.79 -13.08 23.28
C THR A 369 -4.53 -12.56 22.59
N GLN A 370 -4.35 -12.86 21.30
CA GLN A 370 -3.24 -12.37 20.50
C GLN A 370 -3.69 -11.25 19.57
N CYS A 371 -2.76 -10.37 19.22
CA CYS A 371 -2.99 -9.33 18.23
C CYS A 371 -2.64 -9.85 16.83
N HIS A 372 -3.63 -9.82 15.93
CA HIS A 372 -3.52 -10.37 14.58
C HIS A 372 -3.53 -9.27 13.53
N GLN A 373 -2.99 -9.55 12.35
CA GLN A 373 -3.07 -8.69 11.15
C GLN A 373 -2.53 -7.26 11.38
N LEU A 374 -1.55 -7.08 12.27
CA LEU A 374 -0.87 -5.78 12.42
C LEU A 374 0.00 -5.45 11.19
N LEU A 375 0.47 -6.48 10.50
CA LEU A 375 1.25 -6.35 9.29
C LEU A 375 0.61 -7.18 8.18
N GLY A 376 0.39 -6.55 7.01
CA GLY A 376 -0.30 -7.14 5.88
C GLY A 376 -1.81 -6.86 5.85
N ASP A 377 -2.54 -7.47 4.92
CA ASP A 377 -3.96 -7.29 4.62
C ASP A 377 -4.35 -5.86 4.26
N CYS A 378 -4.38 -4.91 5.21
CA CYS A 378 -4.75 -3.52 4.98
C CYS A 378 -3.80 -2.55 5.65
N TRP A 379 -3.48 -1.46 4.97
CA TRP A 379 -2.96 -0.26 5.62
C TRP A 379 -3.97 0.26 6.64
N GLU A 380 -3.56 0.38 7.89
CA GLU A 380 -4.41 0.85 8.97
C GLU A 380 -4.34 2.38 9.10
N TRP A 381 -5.48 3.06 8.95
CA TRP A 381 -5.58 4.48 9.26
C TRP A 381 -5.24 4.77 10.71
N THR A 382 -4.38 5.75 10.93
CA THR A 382 -4.11 6.28 12.28
C THR A 382 -4.68 7.70 12.42
N TYR A 383 -4.97 8.11 13.66
CA TYR A 383 -5.41 9.47 13.96
C TYR A 383 -4.23 10.45 14.08
N SER A 384 -3.23 10.29 13.22
CA SER A 384 -2.03 11.12 13.21
C SER A 384 -1.85 11.81 11.88
N ALA A 385 -1.67 13.13 11.93
CA ALA A 385 -1.29 13.90 10.76
C ALA A 385 0.12 13.53 10.30
N TYR A 386 0.34 13.46 8.98
CA TYR A 386 1.64 13.21 8.41
C TYR A 386 2.52 14.46 8.53
N HIS A 387 3.28 14.52 9.62
CA HIS A 387 4.25 15.55 9.92
C HIS A 387 5.68 14.99 10.01
N PRO A 388 6.71 15.84 9.84
CA PRO A 388 8.08 15.43 10.11
C PRO A 388 8.25 15.03 11.57
N TYR A 389 9.03 13.99 11.83
CA TYR A 389 9.45 13.67 13.19
C TYR A 389 10.33 14.77 13.78
N PRO A 390 10.35 14.95 15.12
CA PRO A 390 11.24 15.91 15.77
C PRO A 390 12.69 15.73 15.34
N GLY A 391 13.29 16.77 14.78
CA GLY A 391 14.68 16.71 14.27
C GLY A 391 14.81 16.18 12.83
N TYR A 392 13.73 15.90 12.11
CA TYR A 392 13.76 15.51 10.70
C TYR A 392 14.58 16.48 9.85
N GLN A 393 15.39 15.94 8.97
CA GLN A 393 16.17 16.70 7.99
C GLN A 393 15.90 16.16 6.59
N ARG A 394 15.39 17.03 5.74
CA ARG A 394 15.16 16.69 4.34
C ARG A 394 16.48 16.45 3.62
N ALA A 395 16.58 15.34 2.89
CA ALA A 395 17.74 15.06 2.06
C ALA A 395 17.95 16.12 0.97
N ALA A 396 19.18 16.33 0.54
CA ALA A 396 19.50 17.26 -0.55
C ALA A 396 19.17 16.64 -1.92
N GLY A 397 18.87 17.49 -2.90
CA GLY A 397 18.64 17.10 -4.29
C GLY A 397 17.34 16.32 -4.52
N PRO A 398 17.26 15.50 -5.60
CA PRO A 398 16.04 14.78 -5.98
C PRO A 398 15.51 13.85 -4.90
N LEU A 399 16.38 13.26 -4.07
CA LEU A 399 15.96 12.37 -2.97
C LEU A 399 15.12 13.11 -1.93
N GLY A 400 15.42 14.38 -1.65
CA GLY A 400 14.64 15.21 -0.75
C GLY A 400 13.26 15.60 -1.30
N GLU A 401 12.97 15.31 -2.57
CA GLU A 401 11.65 15.50 -3.15
C GLU A 401 10.72 14.29 -2.94
N TYR A 402 11.22 13.22 -2.30
CA TYR A 402 10.50 11.96 -2.19
C TYR A 402 9.35 12.02 -1.16
N ASN A 403 9.65 12.38 0.08
CA ASN A 403 8.67 12.37 1.19
C ASN A 403 8.38 13.76 1.76
N GLY A 404 9.41 14.55 2.05
CA GLY A 404 9.29 15.76 2.86
C GLY A 404 8.34 16.84 2.32
N LYS A 405 8.11 16.91 1.01
CA LYS A 405 7.17 17.87 0.42
C LYS A 405 5.69 17.51 0.59
N PHE A 406 5.41 16.27 1.01
CA PHE A 406 4.06 15.76 1.20
C PHE A 406 3.58 15.83 2.66
N MET A 407 4.44 16.29 3.60
CA MET A 407 4.14 16.36 5.03
C MET A 407 3.18 17.52 5.37
N VAL A 408 2.00 17.52 4.72
CA VAL A 408 0.92 18.49 4.91
C VAL A 408 -0.42 17.90 4.47
N ASN A 409 -1.47 18.14 5.26
CA ASN A 409 -2.85 17.75 4.96
C ASN A 409 -3.06 16.25 4.61
N GLN A 410 -2.20 15.39 5.09
CA GLN A 410 -2.29 13.95 4.91
C GLN A 410 -2.26 13.26 6.27
N LEU A 411 -2.80 12.05 6.34
CA LEU A 411 -2.83 11.21 7.54
C LEU A 411 -1.91 10.02 7.34
N VAL A 412 -1.34 9.52 8.45
CA VAL A 412 -0.45 8.38 8.45
C VAL A 412 -1.23 7.07 8.45
N LEU A 413 -0.74 6.12 7.64
CA LEU A 413 -1.19 4.73 7.65
C LEU A 413 -0.01 3.81 7.99
N ARG A 414 -0.31 2.70 8.65
CA ARG A 414 0.68 1.74 9.14
C ARG A 414 0.29 0.31 8.74
N GLY A 415 1.26 -0.60 8.71
CA GLY A 415 1.04 -2.03 8.64
C GLY A 415 1.26 -2.69 7.28
N GLY A 416 1.18 -1.98 6.18
CA GLY A 416 1.21 -2.60 4.84
C GLY A 416 -0.14 -3.17 4.42
N SER A 417 -0.22 -3.71 3.21
CA SER A 417 -1.43 -4.30 2.67
C SER A 417 -1.14 -5.58 1.87
N CYS A 418 -2.19 -6.29 1.47
CA CYS A 418 -2.10 -7.45 0.58
C CYS A 418 -1.51 -7.14 -0.81
N ALA A 419 -1.27 -5.88 -1.12
CA ALA A 419 -0.59 -5.42 -2.34
C ALA A 419 0.84 -4.92 -2.08
N THR A 420 1.27 -4.85 -0.82
CA THR A 420 2.63 -4.44 -0.43
C THR A 420 3.57 -5.64 -0.57
N PRO A 421 4.74 -5.53 -1.25
CA PRO A 421 5.75 -6.58 -1.23
C PRO A 421 6.32 -6.82 0.17
N GLU A 422 6.48 -8.09 0.58
CA GLU A 422 7.00 -8.45 1.92
C GLU A 422 8.38 -7.84 2.19
N SER A 423 9.29 -7.90 1.22
CA SER A 423 10.65 -7.34 1.37
C SER A 423 10.69 -5.81 1.43
N HIS A 424 9.57 -5.15 1.14
CA HIS A 424 9.43 -3.70 1.19
C HIS A 424 8.99 -3.17 2.55
N ILE A 425 8.20 -3.98 3.30
CA ILE A 425 7.60 -3.52 4.56
C ILE A 425 8.61 -3.50 5.72
N ARG A 426 8.39 -2.59 6.61
CA ARG A 426 9.04 -2.46 7.93
C ARG A 426 7.99 -2.01 8.94
N LEU A 427 8.15 -2.42 10.19
CA LEU A 427 7.26 -2.00 11.27
C LEU A 427 7.21 -0.46 11.39
N THR A 428 8.28 0.23 11.04
CA THR A 428 8.41 1.69 11.11
C THR A 428 7.94 2.41 9.84
N TYR A 429 7.55 1.69 8.79
CA TYR A 429 7.11 2.30 7.53
C TYR A 429 5.92 3.23 7.75
N ARG A 430 6.02 4.44 7.22
CA ARG A 430 4.98 5.48 7.28
C ARG A 430 4.41 5.71 5.89
N ASN A 431 3.26 5.11 5.60
CA ASN A 431 2.48 5.46 4.41
C ASN A 431 1.56 6.66 4.72
N PHE A 432 1.14 7.38 3.70
CA PHE A 432 0.37 8.61 3.89
C PHE A 432 -0.53 8.90 2.69
N PHE A 433 -1.77 9.31 2.99
CA PHE A 433 -2.74 9.77 1.99
C PHE A 433 -3.57 10.94 2.53
N HIS A 434 -4.17 11.71 1.61
CA HIS A 434 -5.22 12.65 1.97
C HIS A 434 -6.43 11.90 2.55
N ALA A 435 -7.14 12.54 3.46
CA ALA A 435 -8.22 11.93 4.24
C ALA A 435 -9.40 11.40 3.39
N ASP A 436 -9.57 11.92 2.17
CA ASP A 436 -10.61 11.54 1.21
C ASP A 436 -10.29 10.29 0.37
N LYS A 437 -9.05 9.80 0.40
CA LYS A 437 -8.60 8.71 -0.48
C LYS A 437 -9.04 7.34 0.03
N ARG A 438 -9.59 6.50 -0.89
CA ARG A 438 -10.12 5.19 -0.54
C ARG A 438 -9.93 4.09 -1.60
N TRP A 439 -9.16 4.34 -2.69
CA TRP A 439 -8.90 3.30 -3.69
C TRP A 439 -7.78 2.35 -3.29
N GLN A 440 -6.98 2.69 -2.29
CA GLN A 440 -5.94 1.84 -1.72
C GLN A 440 -6.54 0.74 -0.83
N PHE A 441 -5.77 -0.30 -0.51
CA PHE A 441 -6.17 -1.31 0.48
C PHE A 441 -6.05 -0.74 1.89
N THR A 442 -6.87 0.27 2.17
CA THR A 442 -6.91 0.97 3.46
C THR A 442 -8.04 0.43 4.32
N GLY A 443 -7.73 0.08 5.54
CA GLY A 443 -8.66 -0.43 6.55
C GLY A 443 -8.47 0.28 7.88
N LEU A 444 -8.98 -0.32 8.95
CA LEU A 444 -8.86 0.25 10.29
C LEU A 444 -8.84 -0.80 11.38
N ARG A 445 -8.28 -0.40 12.51
CA ARG A 445 -8.35 -1.06 13.82
C ARG A 445 -8.75 -0.03 14.86
N LEU A 446 -9.51 -0.42 15.86
CA LEU A 446 -9.96 0.48 16.90
C LEU A 446 -9.03 0.47 18.13
N ALA A 447 -8.98 1.62 18.81
CA ALA A 447 -8.36 1.83 20.11
C ALA A 447 -9.33 2.51 21.07
N ARG A 448 -9.11 2.40 22.36
CA ARG A 448 -9.88 3.12 23.40
C ARG A 448 -9.04 3.42 24.63
#